data_7fd14a3a36fc84d033e28b7de089fd26
#
_entry.id   7fd14a3a36fc84d033e28b7de089fd26
#
_cell.length_a   1.000
_cell.length_b   1.000
_cell.length_c   1.000
_cell.angle_alpha   90.00
_cell.angle_beta   90.00
_cell.angle_gamma   90.00
#
_symmetry.space_group_name_H-M   'P 1'
#
loop_
_entity.id
_entity.type
_entity.pdbx_description
1 polymer ?
#
loop_
_entity_poly.entity_id
_entity_poly.type
_entity_poly.pdbx_seq_one_letter_code
_entity_poly.pdbx_strand_id
1 'polypeptide(L)'
;VELAGSFYDSLDERFKEIRKDYPWALLEWVRGNVTNYEFRNCSLVTSLFTLQFMPKTTRQETINKIYEGLNEGGAFIFAEKLMCENAFFQELLTFNHYDYKRKSFTPEEIMDKENELRDMLKPNTWEELKSMIWCAGFKDCQIFWRNHQFVGVIAIK
;
A
#
# COMPACT_ATOMS: atom_id res chain seq x y z
N VAL A 1 0.13 10.76 -4.98
CA VAL A 1 -0.87 10.57 -6.06
C VAL A 1 -2.13 10.01 -5.43
N GLU A 2 -3.28 10.59 -5.70
CA GLU A 2 -4.57 10.14 -5.16
C GLU A 2 -5.62 10.06 -6.27
N LEU A 3 -6.31 8.92 -6.35
CA LEU A 3 -7.34 8.66 -7.34
C LEU A 3 -8.75 9.04 -6.80
N ALA A 4 -9.02 8.76 -5.53
CA ALA A 4 -10.35 8.90 -4.95
C ALA A 4 -10.68 10.37 -4.66
N GLY A 5 -11.67 10.91 -5.38
CA GLY A 5 -12.09 12.31 -5.28
C GLY A 5 -12.58 12.73 -3.89
N SER A 6 -13.06 11.78 -3.08
CA SER A 6 -13.51 12.03 -1.70
C SER A 6 -12.40 12.52 -0.76
N PHE A 7 -11.14 12.32 -1.11
CA PHE A 7 -10.00 12.79 -0.31
C PHE A 7 -9.42 14.14 -0.74
N TYR A 8 -9.84 14.71 -1.88
CA TYR A 8 -9.20 15.88 -2.45
C TYR A 8 -9.24 17.10 -1.52
N ASP A 9 -10.41 17.42 -0.96
CA ASP A 9 -10.56 18.59 -0.08
C ASP A 9 -9.74 18.41 1.21
N SER A 10 -9.75 17.22 1.80
CA SER A 10 -8.98 16.92 3.01
C SER A 10 -7.46 16.96 2.76
N LEU A 11 -7.00 16.57 1.57
CA LEU A 11 -5.60 16.68 1.18
C LEU A 11 -5.19 18.15 1.01
N ASP A 12 -6.00 18.97 0.36
CA ASP A 12 -5.73 20.41 0.21
C ASP A 12 -5.58 21.11 1.56
N GLU A 13 -6.47 20.81 2.51
CA GLU A 13 -6.40 21.36 3.88
C GLU A 13 -5.14 20.88 4.60
N ARG A 14 -4.88 19.57 4.57
CA ARG A 14 -3.68 19.00 5.21
C ARG A 14 -2.37 19.55 4.63
N PHE A 15 -2.29 19.77 3.34
CA PHE A 15 -1.13 20.38 2.71
C PHE A 15 -0.94 21.85 3.14
N LYS A 16 -2.04 22.59 3.32
CA LYS A 16 -1.98 23.96 3.88
C LYS A 16 -1.44 23.96 5.31
N GLU A 17 -1.87 23.00 6.15
CA GLU A 17 -1.37 22.87 7.52
C GLU A 17 0.11 22.54 7.55
N ILE A 18 0.54 21.52 6.79
CA ILE A 18 1.96 21.12 6.73
C ILE A 18 2.84 22.28 6.26
N ARG A 19 2.39 23.09 5.29
CA ARG A 19 3.15 24.25 4.82
C ARG A 19 3.32 25.34 5.86
N LYS A 20 2.43 25.45 6.86
CA LYS A 20 2.62 26.39 7.99
C LYS A 20 3.79 25.96 8.87
N ASP A 21 3.91 24.65 9.14
CA ASP A 21 4.96 24.11 10.00
C ASP A 21 6.29 23.92 9.25
N TYR A 22 6.23 23.66 7.94
CA TYR A 22 7.37 23.39 7.06
C TYR A 22 7.34 24.25 5.79
N PRO A 23 7.50 25.59 5.90
CA PRO A 23 7.36 26.52 4.76
C PRO A 23 8.41 26.31 3.66
N TRP A 24 9.52 25.65 3.97
CA TRP A 24 10.57 25.32 2.99
C TRP A 24 10.29 24.02 2.21
N ALA A 25 9.31 23.20 2.63
CA ALA A 25 9.00 21.96 1.96
C ALA A 25 8.24 22.22 0.66
N LEU A 26 8.76 21.68 -0.44
CA LEU A 26 8.05 21.63 -1.70
C LEU A 26 7.05 20.48 -1.64
N LEU A 27 5.78 20.79 -1.42
CA LEU A 27 4.70 19.82 -1.32
C LEU A 27 3.79 19.94 -2.53
N GLU A 28 3.66 18.84 -3.24
CA GLU A 28 2.73 18.71 -4.36
C GLU A 28 1.90 17.43 -4.19
N TRP A 29 0.67 17.45 -4.64
CA TRP A 29 -0.10 16.24 -4.79
C TRP A 29 -0.76 16.19 -6.17
N VAL A 30 -0.91 14.99 -6.70
CA VAL A 30 -1.38 14.75 -8.06
C VAL A 30 -2.70 14.00 -8.02
N ARG A 31 -3.70 14.55 -8.69
CA ARG A 31 -5.00 13.90 -8.94
C ARG A 31 -4.83 12.91 -10.08
N GLY A 32 -5.00 11.63 -9.80
CA GLY A 32 -4.92 10.64 -10.86
C GLY A 32 -4.59 9.24 -10.39
N ASN A 33 -4.54 8.34 -11.37
CA ASN A 33 -4.20 6.96 -11.14
C ASN A 33 -2.66 6.79 -11.08
N VAL A 34 -2.18 6.13 -10.06
CA VAL A 34 -0.75 5.85 -9.86
C VAL A 34 -0.13 5.06 -11.03
N THR A 35 -0.92 4.26 -11.74
CA THR A 35 -0.44 3.53 -12.94
C THR A 35 0.04 4.45 -14.05
N ASN A 36 -0.47 5.67 -14.11
CA ASN A 36 -0.12 6.67 -15.12
C ASN A 36 0.94 7.67 -14.61
N TYR A 37 1.38 7.51 -13.36
CA TYR A 37 2.35 8.42 -12.77
C TYR A 37 3.78 8.01 -13.10
N GLU A 38 4.61 9.00 -13.41
CA GLU A 38 6.04 8.84 -13.70
C GLU A 38 6.86 9.22 -12.46
N PHE A 39 7.49 8.24 -11.85
CA PHE A 39 8.43 8.48 -10.75
C PHE A 39 9.77 8.91 -11.32
N ARG A 40 10.39 9.95 -10.76
CA ARG A 40 11.69 10.45 -11.21
C ARG A 40 12.53 11.00 -10.05
N ASN A 41 13.80 10.61 -9.99
CA ASN A 41 14.76 11.09 -8.98
C ASN A 41 14.29 10.94 -7.53
N CYS A 42 13.62 9.81 -7.24
CA CYS A 42 13.09 9.56 -5.91
C CYS A 42 14.15 8.92 -5.02
N SER A 43 14.38 9.46 -3.83
CA SER A 43 15.16 8.80 -2.78
C SER A 43 14.30 7.83 -1.97
N LEU A 44 13.00 8.09 -1.91
CA LEU A 44 12.01 7.27 -1.22
C LEU A 44 10.68 7.31 -1.97
N VAL A 45 10.09 6.14 -2.16
CA VAL A 45 8.68 5.99 -2.56
C VAL A 45 7.95 5.21 -1.48
N THR A 46 6.78 5.69 -1.08
CA THR A 46 5.91 4.99 -0.13
C THR A 46 4.58 4.63 -0.78
N SER A 47 4.08 3.43 -0.50
CA SER A 47 2.77 2.94 -0.95
C SER A 47 2.06 2.24 0.19
N LEU A 48 1.07 2.90 0.78
CA LEU A 48 0.37 2.37 1.95
C LEU A 48 -1.02 1.88 1.56
N PHE A 49 -1.21 0.57 1.60
CA PHE A 49 -2.48 -0.10 1.30
C PHE A 49 -3.07 0.24 -0.07
N THR A 50 -2.20 0.41 -1.09
CA THR A 50 -2.60 0.84 -2.43
C THR A 50 -2.59 -0.31 -3.42
N LEU A 51 -1.52 -1.13 -3.47
CA LEU A 51 -1.37 -2.20 -4.46
C LEU A 51 -2.51 -3.23 -4.35
N GLN A 52 -2.98 -3.51 -3.15
CA GLN A 52 -4.06 -4.47 -2.90
C GLN A 52 -5.40 -4.09 -3.58
N PHE A 53 -5.60 -2.82 -3.91
CA PHE A 53 -6.79 -2.32 -4.62
C PHE A 53 -6.59 -2.19 -6.14
N MET A 54 -5.36 -2.31 -6.60
CA MET A 54 -5.07 -2.27 -8.02
C MET A 54 -5.39 -3.62 -8.71
N PRO A 55 -5.77 -3.62 -9.99
CA PRO A 55 -5.81 -4.86 -10.76
C PRO A 55 -4.47 -5.60 -10.71
N LYS A 56 -4.48 -6.92 -10.49
CA LYS A 56 -3.23 -7.71 -10.41
C LYS A 56 -2.34 -7.54 -11.65
N THR A 57 -2.96 -7.31 -12.81
CA THR A 57 -2.28 -7.14 -14.10
C THR A 57 -1.44 -5.86 -14.21
N THR A 58 -1.74 -4.82 -13.41
CA THR A 58 -1.04 -3.52 -13.47
C THR A 58 0.00 -3.33 -12.36
N ARG A 59 0.01 -4.21 -11.35
CA ARG A 59 0.90 -4.07 -10.19
C ARG A 59 2.37 -4.15 -10.55
N GLN A 60 2.73 -5.16 -11.37
CA GLN A 60 4.12 -5.36 -11.79
C GLN A 60 4.67 -4.13 -12.52
N GLU A 61 3.91 -3.58 -13.47
CA GLU A 61 4.30 -2.38 -14.20
C GLU A 61 4.50 -1.18 -13.25
N THR A 62 3.59 -1.01 -12.29
CA THR A 62 3.72 0.07 -11.30
C THR A 62 4.98 -0.08 -10.44
N ILE A 63 5.28 -1.30 -9.97
CA ILE A 63 6.50 -1.57 -9.21
C ILE A 63 7.76 -1.35 -10.07
N ASN A 64 7.72 -1.72 -11.35
CA ASN A 64 8.82 -1.46 -12.29
C ASN A 64 9.07 0.06 -12.44
N LYS A 65 8.01 0.86 -12.63
CA LYS A 65 8.12 2.33 -12.71
C LYS A 65 8.68 2.94 -11.41
N ILE A 66 8.30 2.40 -10.25
CA ILE A 66 8.86 2.83 -8.96
C ILE A 66 10.35 2.53 -8.92
N TYR A 67 10.76 1.31 -9.30
CA TYR A 67 12.18 0.93 -9.33
C TYR A 67 12.98 1.84 -10.27
N GLU A 68 12.50 2.05 -11.49
CA GLU A 68 13.15 2.92 -12.48
C GLU A 68 13.31 4.35 -11.96
N GLY A 69 12.28 4.91 -11.32
CA GLY A 69 12.27 6.27 -10.78
C GLY A 69 13.09 6.48 -9.51
N LEU A 70 13.45 5.41 -8.80
CA LEU A 70 14.30 5.49 -7.62
C LEU A 70 15.76 5.74 -8.01
N ASN A 71 16.45 6.55 -7.22
CA ASN A 71 17.91 6.70 -7.27
C ASN A 71 18.60 5.43 -6.74
N GLU A 72 19.87 5.21 -7.10
CA GLU A 72 20.69 4.17 -6.48
C GLU A 72 20.73 4.36 -4.95
N GLY A 73 20.50 3.28 -4.21
CA GLY A 73 20.35 3.33 -2.75
C GLY A 73 19.02 3.89 -2.26
N GLY A 74 18.12 4.27 -3.15
CA GLY A 74 16.77 4.71 -2.82
C GLY A 74 15.88 3.55 -2.32
N ALA A 75 14.86 3.89 -1.54
CA ALA A 75 14.00 2.91 -0.88
C ALA A 75 12.55 2.92 -1.42
N PHE A 76 11.97 1.75 -1.55
CA PHE A 76 10.53 1.55 -1.68
C PHE A 76 9.98 0.94 -0.39
N ILE A 77 9.12 1.69 0.30
CA ILE A 77 8.43 1.23 1.52
C ILE A 77 6.96 1.07 1.20
N PHE A 78 6.42 -0.10 1.47
CA PHE A 78 5.00 -0.34 1.24
C PHE A 78 4.36 -1.15 2.37
N ALA A 79 3.06 -0.95 2.56
CA ALA A 79 2.27 -1.75 3.48
C ALA A 79 1.07 -2.33 2.75
N GLU A 80 0.84 -3.64 2.93
CA GLU A 80 -0.21 -4.38 2.23
C GLU A 80 -0.85 -5.43 3.14
N LYS A 81 -2.10 -5.77 2.85
CA LYS A 81 -2.73 -6.98 3.38
C LYS A 81 -2.23 -8.19 2.57
N LEU A 82 -1.83 -9.24 3.24
CA LEU A 82 -1.46 -10.51 2.61
C LEU A 82 -2.60 -11.50 2.66
N MET A 83 -2.65 -12.37 1.66
CA MET A 83 -3.38 -13.62 1.69
C MET A 83 -2.42 -14.75 2.11
N CYS A 84 -2.86 -15.62 3.00
CA CYS A 84 -2.09 -16.82 3.35
C CYS A 84 -2.26 -17.88 2.27
N GLU A 85 -1.21 -18.62 1.98
CA GLU A 85 -1.26 -19.75 1.05
C GLU A 85 -2.03 -20.95 1.63
N ASN A 86 -1.94 -21.12 2.96
CA ASN A 86 -2.63 -22.19 3.67
C ASN A 86 -3.99 -21.68 4.19
N ALA A 87 -5.06 -22.39 3.85
CA ALA A 87 -6.44 -22.03 4.20
C ALA A 87 -6.67 -21.98 5.73
N PHE A 88 -6.07 -22.87 6.50
CA PHE A 88 -6.20 -22.88 7.96
C PHE A 88 -5.62 -21.60 8.58
N PHE A 89 -4.43 -21.20 8.17
CA PHE A 89 -3.84 -19.96 8.65
C PHE A 89 -4.58 -18.71 8.14
N GLN A 90 -5.11 -18.76 6.92
CA GLN A 90 -5.96 -17.70 6.40
C GLN A 90 -7.18 -17.47 7.30
N GLU A 91 -7.88 -18.55 7.65
CA GLU A 91 -9.06 -18.52 8.51
C GLU A 91 -8.70 -18.05 9.93
N LEU A 92 -7.67 -18.64 10.54
CA LEU A 92 -7.20 -18.29 11.88
C LEU A 92 -6.87 -16.79 12.01
N LEU A 93 -6.12 -16.24 11.08
CA LEU A 93 -5.75 -14.83 11.09
C LEU A 93 -6.94 -13.90 10.78
N THR A 94 -7.89 -14.36 9.97
CA THR A 94 -9.12 -13.63 9.69
C THR A 94 -9.98 -13.51 10.96
N PHE A 95 -10.22 -14.60 11.68
CA PHE A 95 -10.99 -14.56 12.94
C PHE A 95 -10.26 -13.76 14.02
N ASN A 96 -8.95 -13.91 14.19
CA ASN A 96 -8.18 -13.06 15.10
C ASN A 96 -8.31 -11.56 14.76
N HIS A 97 -8.35 -11.22 13.47
CA HIS A 97 -8.55 -9.85 13.06
C HIS A 97 -9.97 -9.35 13.38
N TYR A 98 -11.00 -10.19 13.23
CA TYR A 98 -12.36 -9.84 13.64
C TYR A 98 -12.47 -9.64 15.16
N ASP A 99 -11.84 -10.50 15.96
CA ASP A 99 -11.80 -10.34 17.41
C ASP A 99 -11.10 -9.04 17.83
N TYR A 100 -10.06 -8.64 17.10
CA TYR A 100 -9.43 -7.33 17.30
C TYR A 100 -10.39 -6.18 16.94
N LYS A 101 -11.07 -6.26 15.79
CA LYS A 101 -12.03 -5.23 15.35
C LYS A 101 -13.22 -5.09 16.31
N ARG A 102 -13.70 -6.17 16.92
CA ARG A 102 -14.81 -6.17 17.88
C ARG A 102 -14.59 -5.30 19.11
N LYS A 103 -13.37 -4.89 19.37
CA LYS A 103 -13.06 -3.92 20.43
C LYS A 103 -13.58 -2.52 20.15
N SER A 104 -13.86 -2.19 18.88
CA SER A 104 -14.24 -0.85 18.44
C SER A 104 -15.43 -0.83 17.46
N PHE A 105 -15.82 -1.96 16.90
CA PHE A 105 -16.86 -2.08 15.89
C PHE A 105 -17.82 -3.22 16.21
N THR A 106 -19.07 -3.08 15.84
CA THR A 106 -20.09 -4.14 15.94
C THR A 106 -19.83 -5.24 14.90
N PRO A 107 -20.37 -6.46 15.09
CA PRO A 107 -20.30 -7.51 14.09
C PRO A 107 -20.88 -7.10 12.74
N GLU A 108 -21.99 -6.34 12.74
CA GLU A 108 -22.65 -5.83 11.54
C GLU A 108 -21.74 -4.89 10.76
N GLU A 109 -21.14 -3.90 11.42
CA GLU A 109 -20.20 -2.96 10.79
C GLU A 109 -18.97 -3.67 10.20
N ILE A 110 -18.47 -4.72 10.89
CA ILE A 110 -17.36 -5.53 10.37
C ILE A 110 -17.78 -6.26 9.10
N MET A 111 -18.96 -6.89 9.09
CA MET A 111 -19.45 -7.63 7.93
C MET A 111 -19.83 -6.73 6.76
N ASP A 112 -20.40 -5.58 7.02
CA ASP A 112 -20.71 -4.57 6.00
C ASP A 112 -19.42 -4.12 5.31
N LYS A 113 -18.36 -3.85 6.10
CA LYS A 113 -17.07 -3.47 5.54
C LYS A 113 -16.40 -4.58 4.74
N GLU A 114 -16.50 -5.84 5.17
CA GLU A 114 -16.01 -6.99 4.40
C GLU A 114 -16.78 -7.15 3.07
N ASN A 115 -18.09 -6.90 3.07
CA ASN A 115 -18.90 -6.94 1.85
C ASN A 115 -18.51 -5.83 0.87
N GLU A 116 -18.32 -4.60 1.35
CA GLU A 116 -17.84 -3.48 0.51
C GLU A 116 -16.48 -3.78 -0.14
N LEU A 117 -15.57 -4.40 0.61
CA LEU A 117 -14.20 -4.64 0.16
C LEU A 117 -14.05 -5.90 -0.70
N ARG A 118 -15.01 -6.83 -0.68
CA ARG A 118 -14.91 -8.17 -1.28
C ARG A 118 -14.46 -8.16 -2.74
N ASP A 119 -14.99 -7.24 -3.55
CA ASP A 119 -14.68 -7.17 -4.98
C ASP A 119 -13.50 -6.25 -5.30
N MET A 120 -13.16 -5.34 -4.38
CA MET A 120 -12.10 -4.35 -4.56
C MET A 120 -10.76 -4.83 -4.02
N LEU A 121 -10.77 -5.49 -2.85
CA LEU A 121 -9.56 -5.92 -2.16
C LEU A 121 -9.07 -7.25 -2.72
N LYS A 122 -7.93 -7.25 -3.38
CA LYS A 122 -7.31 -8.42 -4.01
C LYS A 122 -5.88 -8.61 -3.50
N PRO A 123 -5.72 -9.10 -2.26
CA PRO A 123 -4.39 -9.25 -1.67
C PRO A 123 -3.54 -10.27 -2.45
N ASN A 124 -2.24 -10.08 -2.40
CA ASN A 124 -1.26 -11.05 -2.86
C ASN A 124 -0.81 -11.93 -1.70
N THR A 125 -0.24 -13.10 -2.02
CA THR A 125 0.58 -13.83 -1.06
C THR A 125 1.93 -13.12 -0.88
N TRP A 126 2.67 -13.51 0.15
CA TRP A 126 4.02 -12.96 0.34
C TRP A 126 4.95 -13.31 -0.82
N GLU A 127 4.89 -14.55 -1.30
CA GLU A 127 5.72 -15.01 -2.42
C GLU A 127 5.38 -14.28 -3.73
N GLU A 128 4.09 -14.01 -4.00
CA GLU A 128 3.70 -13.18 -5.15
C GLU A 128 4.31 -11.77 -5.06
N LEU A 129 4.21 -11.10 -3.90
CA LEU A 129 4.77 -9.75 -3.70
C LEU A 129 6.28 -9.75 -3.83
N LYS A 130 6.95 -10.69 -3.18
CA LYS A 130 8.40 -10.86 -3.24
C LYS A 130 8.89 -11.09 -4.67
N SER A 131 8.19 -11.93 -5.41
CA SER A 131 8.48 -12.17 -6.83
C SER A 131 8.36 -10.89 -7.66
N MET A 132 7.30 -10.09 -7.45
CA MET A 132 7.13 -8.81 -8.16
C MET A 132 8.25 -7.82 -7.85
N ILE A 133 8.71 -7.75 -6.60
CA ILE A 133 9.83 -6.90 -6.18
C ILE A 133 11.13 -7.33 -6.89
N TRP A 134 11.42 -8.63 -6.93
CA TRP A 134 12.59 -9.14 -7.64
C TRP A 134 12.52 -8.93 -9.15
N CYS A 135 11.35 -9.19 -9.76
CA CYS A 135 11.14 -8.96 -11.20
C CYS A 135 11.32 -7.49 -11.60
N ALA A 136 11.06 -6.55 -10.70
CA ALA A 136 11.30 -5.13 -10.93
C ALA A 136 12.79 -4.73 -10.87
N GLY A 137 13.65 -5.58 -10.26
CA GLY A 137 15.10 -5.35 -10.18
C GLY A 137 15.63 -5.09 -8.76
N PHE A 138 14.76 -5.02 -7.74
CA PHE A 138 15.22 -4.91 -6.35
C PHE A 138 15.99 -6.17 -5.96
N LYS A 139 17.17 -6.00 -5.34
CA LYS A 139 18.05 -7.11 -4.96
C LYS A 139 17.54 -7.88 -3.76
N ASP A 140 16.87 -7.16 -2.83
CA ASP A 140 16.30 -7.74 -1.60
C ASP A 140 15.16 -6.89 -1.07
N CYS A 141 14.32 -7.51 -0.23
CA CYS A 141 13.27 -6.82 0.51
C CYS A 141 13.07 -7.47 1.87
N GLN A 142 12.73 -6.65 2.87
CA GLN A 142 12.58 -7.09 4.24
C GLN A 142 11.23 -6.68 4.80
N ILE A 143 10.51 -7.63 5.43
CA ILE A 143 9.38 -7.29 6.28
C ILE A 143 9.94 -6.69 7.58
N PHE A 144 9.62 -5.43 7.86
CA PHE A 144 10.03 -4.74 9.09
C PHE A 144 8.90 -4.58 10.09
N TRP A 145 7.65 -4.77 9.64
CA TRP A 145 6.45 -4.70 10.49
C TRP A 145 5.42 -5.74 10.07
N ARG A 146 4.74 -6.33 11.03
CA ARG A 146 3.63 -7.25 10.79
C ARG A 146 2.56 -7.14 11.86
N ASN A 147 1.30 -7.08 11.45
CA ASN A 147 0.14 -7.19 12.32
C ASN A 147 -0.96 -8.02 11.62
N HIS A 148 -1.26 -9.20 12.16
CA HIS A 148 -2.14 -10.18 11.54
C HIS A 148 -1.72 -10.49 10.09
N GLN A 149 -2.57 -10.15 9.14
CA GLN A 149 -2.34 -10.30 7.70
C GLN A 149 -1.66 -9.06 7.06
N PHE A 150 -1.45 -7.99 7.81
CA PHE A 150 -0.84 -6.76 7.30
C PHE A 150 0.66 -6.77 7.52
N VAL A 151 1.38 -6.36 6.51
CA VAL A 151 2.85 -6.24 6.54
C VAL A 151 3.31 -4.88 6.09
N GLY A 152 4.41 -4.41 6.67
CA GLY A 152 5.21 -3.31 6.16
C GLY A 152 6.52 -3.88 5.62
N VAL A 153 6.88 -3.49 4.41
CA VAL A 153 8.04 -4.01 3.68
C VAL A 153 8.91 -2.84 3.21
N ILE A 154 10.21 -3.04 3.26
CA ILE A 154 11.20 -2.15 2.66
C ILE A 154 11.98 -2.92 1.60
N ALA A 155 12.20 -2.30 0.43
CA ALA A 155 13.08 -2.77 -0.63
C ALA A 155 14.03 -1.66 -1.04
N ILE A 156 15.30 -1.98 -1.29
CA ILE A 156 16.36 -1.02 -1.65
C ILE A 156 16.81 -1.29 -3.09
N LYS A 157 16.94 -0.21 -3.87
CA LYS A 157 17.49 -0.24 -5.23
C LYS A 157 19.00 -0.35 -5.24
#